data_148c5572f54b1b58bc13b4f82ebbe0ad
#
_entry.id   148c5572f54b1b58bc13b4f82ebbe0ad
#
_cell.length_a   1.000
_cell.length_b   1.000
_cell.length_c   1.000
_cell.angle_alpha   90.00
_cell.angle_beta   90.00
_cell.angle_gamma   90.00
#
_symmetry.space_group_name_H-M   'P 1'
#
loop_
_entity.id
_entity.type
_entity.pdbx_description
1 polymer ?
#
loop_
_entity_poly.entity_id
_entity_poly.type
_entity_poly.pdbx_seq_one_letter_code
_entity_poly.pdbx_strand_id
1 'polypeptide(L)'
;MKFEQDQVTLLGGVRHGSTLGSPVAIEIGNTEWPKWEKVMSADPVDAEELEGLARNAALTRPRPGHADLAGMQKYGFDEARPLLERASARETAARVALGTVAGSFLAQLGIRTVSHTTAVGTVSVPEDSALPGPDDVVALDADPLRCFDQLTSDAMVAEVDAAHKEGETLGGVVEVLAYGVPVGLGSHVHWDRRLDSRLSAALMGIQAIKGVEVGDGFTTAARRGTAAHDEIIRGQDGHPLRTSNRAGGIEGGMSTGGVVRVRAGMKPIATVPRALKTVDTATGQDTRAHHQRSDVCAVPAAGVVAEAMVALVLAQAVLEKFGGDSVAETRRNLDNFVAALEPLPAPESTGVSAAEAPMGDPLQ
;
A
#
# COMPACT_ATOMS: atom_id res chain seq x y z
N MET A 1 -2.80 4.60 18.90
CA MET A 1 -2.51 5.75 19.80
C MET A 1 -3.81 6.23 20.42
N LYS A 2 -3.97 6.19 21.74
CA LYS A 2 -5.25 6.47 22.43
C LYS A 2 -5.70 7.96 22.44
N PHE A 3 -4.88 8.88 21.97
CA PHE A 3 -5.15 10.33 22.01
C PHE A 3 -5.43 10.94 20.64
N GLU A 4 -5.17 10.25 19.55
CA GLU A 4 -5.58 10.65 18.20
C GLU A 4 -6.97 10.11 17.91
N GLN A 5 -7.89 11.00 17.53
CA GLN A 5 -9.28 10.63 17.26
C GLN A 5 -9.63 10.73 15.78
N ASP A 6 -8.72 11.25 14.94
CA ASP A 6 -8.88 11.37 13.49
C ASP A 6 -10.30 11.79 13.05
N GLN A 7 -10.83 12.82 13.70
CA GLN A 7 -12.17 13.31 13.39
C GLN A 7 -12.23 13.82 11.95
N VAL A 8 -13.10 13.20 11.15
CA VAL A 8 -13.25 13.51 9.73
C VAL A 8 -14.42 14.46 9.53
N THR A 9 -14.19 15.54 8.78
CA THR A 9 -15.21 16.53 8.39
C THR A 9 -15.24 16.65 6.86
N LEU A 10 -16.42 16.47 6.26
CA LEU A 10 -16.64 16.74 4.84
C LEU A 10 -16.94 18.23 4.66
N LEU A 11 -16.01 18.94 4.03
CA LEU A 11 -16.11 20.40 3.82
C LEU A 11 -16.88 20.76 2.56
N GLY A 12 -16.92 19.87 1.56
CA GLY A 12 -17.63 20.11 0.29
C GLY A 12 -17.63 18.90 -0.63
N GLY A 13 -18.35 19.03 -1.74
CA GLY A 13 -18.40 17.99 -2.79
C GLY A 13 -19.40 16.86 -2.56
N VAL A 14 -20.10 16.82 -1.41
CA VAL A 14 -21.08 15.80 -1.05
C VAL A 14 -22.37 16.44 -0.55
N ARG A 15 -23.52 15.92 -0.98
CA ARG A 15 -24.86 16.29 -0.52
C ARG A 15 -25.71 15.06 -0.30
N HIS A 16 -26.31 14.92 0.89
CA HIS A 16 -27.16 13.78 1.26
C HIS A 16 -26.54 12.41 0.93
N GLY A 17 -25.23 12.24 1.19
CA GLY A 17 -24.50 11.00 0.94
C GLY A 17 -24.09 10.76 -0.52
N SER A 18 -24.40 11.68 -1.42
CA SER A 18 -24.03 11.57 -2.84
C SER A 18 -23.04 12.65 -3.26
N THR A 19 -22.04 12.30 -4.06
CA THR A 19 -21.09 13.25 -4.65
C THR A 19 -21.78 14.14 -5.69
N LEU A 20 -21.26 15.35 -5.87
CA LEU A 20 -21.86 16.39 -6.75
C LEU A 20 -21.13 16.50 -8.10
N GLY A 21 -20.15 15.66 -8.40
CA GLY A 21 -19.27 15.81 -9.57
C GLY A 21 -18.21 16.92 -9.39
N SER A 22 -18.19 17.62 -8.25
CA SER A 22 -17.14 18.56 -7.87
C SER A 22 -16.08 17.88 -7.00
N PRO A 23 -14.93 18.52 -6.75
CA PRO A 23 -13.96 18.01 -5.79
C PRO A 23 -14.59 17.73 -4.42
N VAL A 24 -14.26 16.60 -3.82
CA VAL A 24 -14.63 16.26 -2.44
C VAL A 24 -13.51 16.76 -1.54
N ALA A 25 -13.84 17.72 -0.65
CA ALA A 25 -12.90 18.27 0.31
C ALA A 25 -13.12 17.62 1.68
N ILE A 26 -12.05 17.04 2.23
CA ILE A 26 -12.06 16.31 3.49
C ILE A 26 -11.02 16.94 4.43
N GLU A 27 -11.44 17.27 5.65
CA GLU A 27 -10.55 17.67 6.72
C GLU A 27 -10.44 16.55 7.76
N ILE A 28 -9.22 16.29 8.23
CA ILE A 28 -8.94 15.36 9.32
C ILE A 28 -8.34 16.15 10.47
N GLY A 29 -9.09 16.26 11.57
CA GLY A 29 -8.70 17.00 12.76
C GLY A 29 -7.42 16.44 13.38
N ASN A 30 -6.64 17.32 14.00
CA ASN A 30 -5.46 16.98 14.78
C ASN A 30 -5.64 17.47 16.22
N THR A 31 -5.86 16.55 17.16
CA THR A 31 -6.09 16.87 18.58
C THR A 31 -4.87 17.50 19.26
N GLU A 32 -3.68 17.36 18.70
CA GLU A 32 -2.46 17.99 19.21
C GLU A 32 -2.23 19.39 18.64
N TRP A 33 -2.96 19.82 17.60
CA TRP A 33 -2.76 21.10 16.93
C TRP A 33 -2.71 22.30 17.89
N PRO A 34 -3.61 22.46 18.89
CA PRO A 34 -3.58 23.61 19.80
C PRO A 34 -2.24 23.77 20.55
N LYS A 35 -1.49 22.68 20.71
CA LYS A 35 -0.17 22.70 21.36
C LYS A 35 0.96 23.07 20.40
N TRP A 36 0.71 23.02 19.09
CA TRP A 36 1.67 23.28 18.02
C TRP A 36 1.39 24.57 17.27
N GLU A 37 0.19 25.11 17.39
CA GLU A 37 -0.32 26.27 16.62
C GLU A 37 0.67 27.41 16.57
N LYS A 38 1.27 27.80 17.70
CA LYS A 38 2.25 28.87 17.76
C LYS A 38 3.59 28.48 17.14
N VAL A 39 4.12 27.30 17.45
CA VAL A 39 5.43 26.83 16.96
C VAL A 39 5.39 26.53 15.46
N MET A 40 4.24 26.13 14.92
CA MET A 40 4.02 25.78 13.51
C MET A 40 3.14 26.80 12.79
N SER A 41 3.05 28.03 13.32
CA SER A 41 2.27 29.11 12.69
C SER A 41 2.77 29.36 11.26
N ALA A 42 1.84 29.57 10.33
CA ALA A 42 2.13 30.02 8.98
C ALA A 42 2.53 31.52 8.95
N ASP A 43 2.04 32.30 9.94
CA ASP A 43 2.36 33.70 10.09
C ASP A 43 3.63 33.89 10.93
N PRO A 44 4.39 34.99 10.75
CA PRO A 44 5.53 35.30 11.58
C PRO A 44 5.14 35.38 13.07
N VAL A 45 5.95 34.79 13.92
CA VAL A 45 5.80 34.84 15.39
C VAL A 45 7.04 35.45 15.97
N ASP A 46 6.88 36.37 16.93
CA ASP A 46 7.99 37.04 17.59
C ASP A 46 8.86 36.04 18.34
N ALA A 47 10.20 36.21 18.23
CA ALA A 47 11.17 35.28 18.84
C ALA A 47 10.97 35.18 20.37
N GLU A 48 10.61 36.27 21.04
CA GLU A 48 10.32 36.27 22.47
C GLU A 48 9.14 35.38 22.86
N GLU A 49 8.15 35.20 21.95
CA GLU A 49 7.01 34.33 22.18
C GLU A 49 7.33 32.83 21.98
N LEU A 50 8.37 32.57 21.25
CA LEU A 50 8.85 31.21 20.99
C LEU A 50 9.91 30.77 22.02
N GLU A 51 10.49 31.75 22.74
CA GLU A 51 11.53 31.49 23.74
C GLU A 51 10.98 30.62 24.89
N GLY A 52 11.74 29.62 25.31
CA GLY A 52 11.35 28.72 26.38
C GLY A 52 10.29 27.66 26.04
N LEU A 53 9.70 27.72 24.84
CA LEU A 53 8.78 26.67 24.43
C LEU A 53 9.52 25.36 24.10
N ALA A 54 9.28 24.31 24.89
CA ALA A 54 9.93 23.02 24.69
C ALA A 54 9.74 22.44 23.26
N ARG A 55 8.59 22.72 22.63
CA ARG A 55 8.29 22.29 21.24
C ARG A 55 9.06 23.09 20.19
N ASN A 56 9.59 24.26 20.54
CA ASN A 56 10.43 25.08 19.66
C ASN A 56 11.94 24.72 19.78
N ALA A 57 12.31 23.78 20.62
CA ALA A 57 13.70 23.36 20.76
C ALA A 57 14.25 22.84 19.41
N ALA A 58 15.41 23.35 18.99
CA ALA A 58 16.04 22.99 17.73
C ALA A 58 16.40 21.51 17.68
N LEU A 59 16.15 20.87 16.55
CA LEU A 59 16.41 19.46 16.32
C LEU A 59 17.68 19.28 15.48
N THR A 60 18.85 19.37 16.11
CA THR A 60 20.17 19.32 15.47
C THR A 60 20.81 17.94 15.43
N ARG A 61 20.16 16.91 15.99
CA ARG A 61 20.67 15.53 16.05
C ARG A 61 19.86 14.61 15.14
N PRO A 62 20.14 14.57 13.82
CA PRO A 62 19.34 13.85 12.84
C PRO A 62 19.29 12.35 13.14
N ARG A 63 18.13 11.75 12.89
CA ARG A 63 17.91 10.32 13.08
C ARG A 63 18.47 9.52 11.90
N PRO A 64 19.31 8.50 12.11
CA PRO A 64 19.70 7.57 11.06
C PRO A 64 18.46 6.88 10.44
N GLY A 65 18.45 6.77 9.12
CA GLY A 65 17.34 6.14 8.39
C GLY A 65 16.08 7.01 8.23
N HIS A 66 16.09 8.26 8.68
CA HIS A 66 15.03 9.24 8.47
C HIS A 66 15.41 10.28 7.40
N ALA A 67 14.46 11.14 7.01
CA ALA A 67 14.68 12.22 6.05
C ALA A 67 15.54 13.37 6.62
N ASP A 68 15.80 13.40 7.92
CA ASP A 68 16.37 14.52 8.64
C ASP A 68 17.65 15.07 7.99
N LEU A 69 18.74 14.31 7.97
CA LEU A 69 20.03 14.79 7.48
C LEU A 69 20.00 15.13 5.98
N ALA A 70 19.48 14.22 5.16
CA ALA A 70 19.42 14.43 3.71
C ALA A 70 18.55 15.65 3.34
N GLY A 71 17.46 15.85 4.09
CA GLY A 71 16.58 17.00 3.88
C GLY A 71 17.22 18.31 4.34
N MET A 72 17.86 18.33 5.51
CA MET A 72 18.61 19.51 5.98
C MET A 72 19.66 19.94 4.92
N GLN A 73 20.44 18.99 4.41
CA GLN A 73 21.44 19.25 3.38
C GLN A 73 20.81 19.74 2.06
N LYS A 74 19.68 19.12 1.65
CA LYS A 74 19.02 19.44 0.38
C LYS A 74 18.44 20.85 0.38
N TYR A 75 17.83 21.26 1.48
CA TYR A 75 17.10 22.53 1.57
C TYR A 75 17.85 23.64 2.31
N GLY A 76 19.05 23.34 2.86
CA GLY A 76 19.84 24.29 3.63
C GLY A 76 19.19 24.66 4.99
N PHE A 77 18.52 23.69 5.64
CA PHE A 77 17.95 23.93 6.95
C PHE A 77 18.97 23.65 8.06
N ASP A 78 19.00 24.52 9.07
CA ASP A 78 19.89 24.39 10.22
C ASP A 78 19.41 23.34 11.22
N GLU A 79 18.15 22.93 11.13
CA GLU A 79 17.52 21.94 12.01
C GLU A 79 16.57 21.00 11.25
N ALA A 80 16.21 19.88 11.87
CA ALA A 80 15.38 18.85 11.26
C ALA A 80 13.85 19.07 11.42
N ARG A 81 13.37 20.12 12.12
CA ARG A 81 11.94 20.35 12.36
C ARG A 81 11.12 20.39 11.06
N PRO A 82 11.48 21.19 10.05
CA PRO A 82 10.73 21.24 8.80
C PRO A 82 10.61 19.89 8.10
N LEU A 83 11.69 19.08 8.17
CA LEU A 83 11.72 17.73 7.58
C LEU A 83 10.86 16.76 8.37
N LEU A 84 10.94 16.79 9.69
CA LEU A 84 10.19 15.91 10.57
C LEU A 84 8.69 16.09 10.37
N GLU A 85 8.23 17.33 10.37
CA GLU A 85 6.80 17.63 10.22
C GLU A 85 6.26 17.20 8.86
N ARG A 86 7.00 17.48 7.77
CA ARG A 86 6.54 17.08 6.43
C ARG A 86 6.71 15.58 6.15
N ALA A 87 7.73 14.94 6.68
CA ALA A 87 7.97 13.50 6.53
C ALA A 87 7.16 12.65 7.52
N SER A 88 6.33 13.28 8.35
CA SER A 88 5.50 12.61 9.34
C SER A 88 4.53 11.63 8.67
N ALA A 89 4.44 10.42 9.23
CA ALA A 89 3.44 9.43 8.81
C ALA A 89 1.99 9.91 9.05
N ARG A 90 1.78 11.00 9.78
CA ARG A 90 0.46 11.62 9.99
C ARG A 90 -0.25 11.99 8.67
N GLU A 91 0.49 12.34 7.62
CA GLU A 91 -0.09 12.63 6.30
C GLU A 91 -0.78 11.42 5.66
N THR A 92 -0.48 10.19 6.11
CA THR A 92 -1.14 8.98 5.59
C THR A 92 -2.62 8.91 5.95
N ALA A 93 -3.07 9.61 7.00
CA ALA A 93 -4.49 9.75 7.32
C ALA A 93 -5.28 10.36 6.13
N ALA A 94 -4.70 11.36 5.45
CA ALA A 94 -5.30 11.93 4.24
C ALA A 94 -5.34 10.91 3.09
N ARG A 95 -4.29 10.09 2.92
CA ARG A 95 -4.28 9.04 1.89
C ARG A 95 -5.36 8.00 2.15
N VAL A 96 -5.57 7.59 3.41
CA VAL A 96 -6.64 6.64 3.80
C VAL A 96 -8.01 7.23 3.52
N ALA A 97 -8.25 8.50 3.87
CA ALA A 97 -9.50 9.17 3.58
C ALA A 97 -9.81 9.23 2.08
N LEU A 98 -8.82 9.58 1.24
CA LEU A 98 -8.96 9.58 -0.22
C LEU A 98 -9.15 8.17 -0.77
N GLY A 99 -8.40 7.20 -0.23
CA GLY A 99 -8.53 5.79 -0.59
C GLY A 99 -9.91 5.22 -0.26
N THR A 100 -10.55 5.68 0.82
CA THR A 100 -11.93 5.30 1.17
C THR A 100 -12.93 5.80 0.13
N VAL A 101 -12.74 7.01 -0.39
CA VAL A 101 -13.57 7.52 -1.50
C VAL A 101 -13.39 6.69 -2.76
N ALA A 102 -12.14 6.38 -3.13
CA ALA A 102 -11.83 5.52 -4.26
C ALA A 102 -12.38 4.10 -4.09
N GLY A 103 -12.22 3.50 -2.91
CA GLY A 103 -12.74 2.18 -2.57
C GLY A 103 -14.27 2.13 -2.62
N SER A 104 -14.94 3.18 -2.17
CA SER A 104 -16.41 3.30 -2.27
C SER A 104 -16.89 3.34 -3.73
N PHE A 105 -16.17 4.03 -4.60
CA PHE A 105 -16.43 4.03 -6.04
C PHE A 105 -16.20 2.63 -6.64
N LEU A 106 -15.08 2.00 -6.34
CA LEU A 106 -14.73 0.66 -6.82
C LEU A 106 -15.75 -0.39 -6.38
N ALA A 107 -16.21 -0.32 -5.13
CA ALA A 107 -17.22 -1.23 -4.58
C ALA A 107 -18.54 -1.16 -5.36
N GLN A 108 -18.92 0.03 -5.86
CA GLN A 108 -20.08 0.17 -6.77
C GLN A 108 -19.90 -0.60 -8.06
N LEU A 109 -18.68 -0.91 -8.45
CA LEU A 109 -18.34 -1.68 -9.66
C LEU A 109 -18.02 -3.15 -9.38
N GLY A 110 -18.16 -3.59 -8.12
CA GLY A 110 -17.86 -4.96 -7.70
C GLY A 110 -16.39 -5.23 -7.43
N ILE A 111 -15.55 -4.19 -7.40
CA ILE A 111 -14.13 -4.30 -7.07
C ILE A 111 -13.95 -3.99 -5.58
N ARG A 112 -13.33 -4.91 -4.83
CA ARG A 112 -13.10 -4.79 -3.39
C ARG A 112 -11.64 -5.08 -3.07
N THR A 113 -11.06 -4.27 -2.19
CA THR A 113 -9.68 -4.45 -1.69
C THR A 113 -9.71 -4.94 -0.25
N VAL A 114 -8.69 -5.69 0.13
CA VAL A 114 -8.40 -6.09 1.50
C VAL A 114 -6.90 -6.16 1.68
N SER A 115 -6.41 -5.71 2.84
CA SER A 115 -5.00 -5.83 3.22
C SER A 115 -4.83 -6.69 4.46
N HIS A 116 -3.70 -7.40 4.51
CA HIS A 116 -3.30 -8.13 5.71
C HIS A 116 -1.78 -8.10 5.88
N THR A 117 -1.33 -8.37 7.10
CA THR A 117 0.10 -8.47 7.42
C THR A 117 0.58 -9.90 7.14
N THR A 118 1.65 -10.02 6.36
CA THR A 118 2.25 -11.31 6.02
C THR A 118 3.60 -11.57 6.70
N ALA A 119 4.25 -10.53 7.23
CA ALA A 119 5.46 -10.70 8.03
C ALA A 119 5.66 -9.55 9.01
N VAL A 120 6.21 -9.85 10.20
CA VAL A 120 6.70 -8.87 11.18
C VAL A 120 8.03 -9.39 11.75
N GLY A 121 9.08 -8.58 11.67
CA GLY A 121 10.42 -8.99 12.09
C GLY A 121 10.87 -10.24 11.35
N THR A 122 11.14 -11.29 12.10
CA THR A 122 11.57 -12.60 11.57
C THR A 122 10.44 -13.60 11.37
N VAL A 123 9.21 -13.24 11.76
CA VAL A 123 8.03 -14.12 11.67
C VAL A 123 7.27 -13.81 10.39
N SER A 124 6.96 -14.84 9.60
CA SER A 124 6.20 -14.72 8.35
C SER A 124 5.15 -15.81 8.20
N VAL A 125 4.06 -15.46 7.52
CA VAL A 125 3.00 -16.41 7.12
C VAL A 125 3.59 -17.41 6.12
N PRO A 126 3.28 -18.73 6.25
CA PRO A 126 3.66 -19.74 5.25
C PRO A 126 3.13 -19.39 3.84
N GLU A 127 3.88 -19.77 2.79
CA GLU A 127 3.54 -19.44 1.40
C GLU A 127 2.19 -20.01 0.93
N ASP A 128 1.78 -21.15 1.48
CA ASP A 128 0.55 -21.86 1.15
C ASP A 128 -0.64 -21.52 2.04
N SER A 129 -0.50 -20.50 2.90
CA SER A 129 -1.58 -20.06 3.76
C SER A 129 -2.77 -19.51 2.97
N ALA A 130 -3.97 -19.67 3.53
CA ALA A 130 -5.17 -19.10 2.95
C ALA A 130 -5.08 -17.57 2.86
N LEU A 131 -5.61 -17.02 1.78
CA LEU A 131 -5.69 -15.57 1.56
C LEU A 131 -7.04 -15.05 2.08
N PRO A 132 -7.06 -13.88 2.75
CA PRO A 132 -8.31 -13.27 3.19
C PRO A 132 -9.13 -12.76 2.01
N GLY A 133 -10.43 -12.95 2.07
CA GLY A 133 -11.38 -12.34 1.17
C GLY A 133 -11.88 -10.97 1.68
N PRO A 134 -12.63 -10.24 0.84
CA PRO A 134 -13.19 -8.94 1.24
C PRO A 134 -14.19 -9.01 2.41
N ASP A 135 -14.71 -10.17 2.74
CA ASP A 135 -15.64 -10.36 3.85
C ASP A 135 -14.93 -10.64 5.18
N ASP A 136 -13.61 -10.88 5.15
CA ASP A 136 -12.79 -11.14 6.33
C ASP A 136 -12.29 -9.85 7.02
N VAL A 137 -12.60 -8.66 6.47
CA VAL A 137 -12.11 -7.37 6.98
C VAL A 137 -12.41 -7.20 8.48
N VAL A 138 -13.59 -7.59 8.94
CA VAL A 138 -13.97 -7.47 10.37
C VAL A 138 -13.09 -8.34 11.26
N ALA A 139 -12.75 -9.53 10.82
CA ALA A 139 -11.85 -10.43 11.55
C ALA A 139 -10.41 -9.89 11.55
N LEU A 140 -9.95 -9.39 10.40
CA LEU A 140 -8.64 -8.74 10.29
C LEU A 140 -8.51 -7.50 11.18
N ASP A 141 -9.53 -6.66 11.23
CA ASP A 141 -9.52 -5.46 12.08
C ASP A 141 -9.57 -5.79 13.58
N ALA A 142 -10.10 -6.96 13.94
CA ALA A 142 -10.09 -7.47 15.32
C ALA A 142 -8.73 -8.07 15.73
N ASP A 143 -7.90 -8.48 14.77
CA ASP A 143 -6.56 -9.02 15.04
C ASP A 143 -5.56 -7.88 15.33
N PRO A 144 -4.72 -7.99 16.37
CA PRO A 144 -3.79 -6.92 16.77
C PRO A 144 -2.76 -6.55 15.70
N LEU A 145 -2.43 -7.47 14.80
CA LEU A 145 -1.48 -7.26 13.71
C LEU A 145 -2.11 -7.36 12.32
N ARG A 146 -3.45 -7.48 12.22
CA ARG A 146 -4.15 -7.68 10.95
C ARG A 146 -3.59 -8.86 10.15
N CYS A 147 -3.18 -9.93 10.83
CA CYS A 147 -2.70 -11.16 10.22
C CYS A 147 -3.87 -12.14 10.09
N PHE A 148 -4.07 -12.72 8.89
CA PHE A 148 -5.19 -13.64 8.65
C PHE A 148 -4.94 -15.04 9.24
N ASP A 149 -3.67 -15.46 9.35
CA ASP A 149 -3.27 -16.71 10.00
C ASP A 149 -3.08 -16.49 11.50
N GLN A 150 -3.98 -17.04 12.32
CA GLN A 150 -4.00 -16.80 13.76
C GLN A 150 -2.74 -17.30 14.47
N LEU A 151 -2.20 -18.45 14.08
CA LEU A 151 -0.98 -18.98 14.72
C LEU A 151 0.21 -18.07 14.45
N THR A 152 0.32 -17.57 13.24
CA THR A 152 1.35 -16.61 12.86
C THR A 152 1.13 -15.27 13.55
N SER A 153 -0.11 -14.80 13.70
CA SER A 153 -0.44 -13.58 14.44
C SER A 153 0.07 -13.66 15.88
N ASP A 154 -0.20 -14.75 16.58
CA ASP A 154 0.26 -14.95 17.96
C ASP A 154 1.79 -14.93 18.05
N ALA A 155 2.49 -15.53 17.09
CA ALA A 155 3.95 -15.49 17.00
C ALA A 155 4.48 -14.08 16.71
N MET A 156 3.82 -13.33 15.81
CA MET A 156 4.18 -11.93 15.51
C MET A 156 3.97 -11.02 16.73
N VAL A 157 2.91 -11.23 17.52
CA VAL A 157 2.69 -10.50 18.79
C VAL A 157 3.85 -10.74 19.75
N ALA A 158 4.27 -12.00 19.90
CA ALA A 158 5.41 -12.34 20.75
C ALA A 158 6.72 -11.66 20.27
N GLU A 159 6.94 -11.56 18.96
CA GLU A 159 8.09 -10.87 18.37
C GLU A 159 8.05 -9.36 18.68
N VAL A 160 6.88 -8.72 18.55
CA VAL A 160 6.69 -7.30 18.89
C VAL A 160 6.96 -7.06 20.39
N ASP A 161 6.48 -7.94 21.26
CA ASP A 161 6.70 -7.85 22.70
C ASP A 161 8.19 -8.01 23.07
N ALA A 162 8.90 -8.89 22.38
CA ALA A 162 10.34 -9.08 22.55
C ALA A 162 11.11 -7.82 22.15
N ALA A 163 10.82 -7.28 20.94
CA ALA A 163 11.44 -6.06 20.44
C ALA A 163 11.16 -4.85 21.35
N HIS A 164 9.95 -4.74 21.88
CA HIS A 164 9.61 -3.70 22.85
C HIS A 164 10.48 -3.76 24.10
N LYS A 165 10.68 -4.95 24.67
CA LYS A 165 11.53 -5.16 25.86
C LYS A 165 12.99 -4.84 25.59
N GLU A 166 13.46 -5.06 24.37
CA GLU A 166 14.82 -4.79 23.94
C GLU A 166 15.07 -3.34 23.53
N GLY A 167 14.01 -2.53 23.43
CA GLY A 167 14.08 -1.14 22.98
C GLY A 167 14.35 -1.02 21.48
N GLU A 168 13.85 -1.97 20.69
CA GLU A 168 13.97 -2.05 19.23
C GLU A 168 12.67 -1.70 18.53
N THR A 169 12.73 -1.55 17.20
CA THR A 169 11.56 -1.39 16.32
C THR A 169 11.58 -2.45 15.23
N LEU A 170 10.40 -2.86 14.76
CA LEU A 170 10.23 -3.90 13.75
C LEU A 170 9.65 -3.34 12.45
N GLY A 171 10.15 -3.87 11.35
CA GLY A 171 9.53 -3.80 10.04
C GLY A 171 8.75 -5.06 9.73
N GLY A 172 8.28 -5.18 8.49
CA GLY A 172 7.56 -6.36 8.04
C GLY A 172 7.01 -6.19 6.63
N VAL A 173 6.09 -7.04 6.27
CA VAL A 173 5.47 -7.07 4.93
C VAL A 173 3.97 -7.05 5.06
N VAL A 174 3.33 -6.22 4.27
CA VAL A 174 1.88 -6.20 4.07
C VAL A 174 1.55 -6.65 2.66
N GLU A 175 0.45 -7.34 2.51
CA GLU A 175 -0.11 -7.74 1.22
C GLU A 175 -1.47 -7.09 1.03
N VAL A 176 -1.73 -6.61 -0.19
CA VAL A 176 -3.03 -6.08 -0.62
C VAL A 176 -3.56 -6.97 -1.75
N LEU A 177 -4.78 -7.40 -1.58
CA LEU A 177 -5.54 -8.20 -2.54
C LEU A 177 -6.70 -7.38 -3.07
N ALA A 178 -6.86 -7.32 -4.40
CA ALA A 178 -8.03 -6.69 -5.03
C ALA A 178 -8.82 -7.73 -5.82
N TYR A 179 -10.05 -7.91 -5.44
CA TYR A 179 -11.02 -8.86 -5.99
C TYR A 179 -11.98 -8.16 -6.96
N GLY A 180 -12.49 -8.89 -7.94
CA GLY A 180 -13.44 -8.37 -8.92
C GLY A 180 -12.83 -7.40 -9.93
N VAL A 181 -11.51 -7.33 -10.02
CA VAL A 181 -10.80 -6.48 -10.98
C VAL A 181 -11.04 -7.03 -12.40
N PRO A 182 -11.63 -6.25 -13.32
CA PRO A 182 -11.87 -6.71 -14.69
C PRO A 182 -10.56 -6.89 -15.46
N VAL A 183 -10.58 -7.71 -16.49
CA VAL A 183 -9.46 -7.84 -17.42
C VAL A 183 -9.18 -6.53 -18.16
N GLY A 184 -7.88 -6.22 -18.38
CA GLY A 184 -7.46 -5.13 -19.27
C GLY A 184 -7.38 -3.74 -18.64
N LEU A 185 -7.32 -3.61 -17.30
CA LEU A 185 -6.88 -2.36 -16.66
C LEU A 185 -5.36 -2.21 -16.83
N GLY A 186 -4.91 -0.99 -17.10
CA GLY A 186 -3.52 -0.72 -17.44
C GLY A 186 -3.22 -0.91 -18.93
N SER A 187 -1.96 -0.90 -19.32
CA SER A 187 -1.56 -1.00 -20.72
C SER A 187 -0.15 -1.58 -20.86
N HIS A 188 0.08 -2.33 -21.95
CA HIS A 188 1.41 -2.82 -22.34
C HIS A 188 2.18 -1.82 -23.23
N VAL A 189 1.50 -0.78 -23.74
CA VAL A 189 2.02 0.09 -24.80
C VAL A 189 3.20 0.95 -24.33
N HIS A 190 3.10 1.50 -23.09
CA HIS A 190 4.14 2.32 -22.48
C HIS A 190 4.36 1.92 -21.04
N TRP A 191 5.61 2.00 -20.57
CA TRP A 191 6.04 1.55 -19.24
C TRP A 191 5.30 2.28 -18.09
N ASP A 192 4.99 3.57 -18.25
CA ASP A 192 4.30 4.42 -17.28
C ASP A 192 2.78 4.20 -17.23
N ARG A 193 2.23 3.48 -18.21
CA ARG A 193 0.82 3.09 -18.26
C ARG A 193 0.57 1.68 -17.74
N ARG A 194 1.60 0.93 -17.46
CA ARG A 194 1.51 -0.41 -16.89
C ARG A 194 0.89 -0.34 -15.49
N LEU A 195 -0.05 -1.24 -15.20
CA LEU A 195 -0.73 -1.30 -13.90
C LEU A 195 0.25 -1.65 -12.77
N ASP A 196 1.13 -2.61 -13.00
CA ASP A 196 2.19 -3.00 -12.05
C ASP A 196 3.14 -1.84 -11.74
N SER A 197 3.56 -1.05 -12.73
CA SER A 197 4.38 0.14 -12.53
C SER A 197 3.68 1.19 -11.67
N ARG A 198 2.40 1.45 -11.93
CA ARG A 198 1.60 2.44 -11.19
C ARG A 198 1.35 2.01 -9.74
N LEU A 199 1.01 0.74 -9.52
CA LEU A 199 0.84 0.16 -8.20
C LEU A 199 2.15 0.19 -7.41
N SER A 200 3.27 -0.21 -8.03
CA SER A 200 4.59 -0.20 -7.39
C SER A 200 5.02 1.22 -7.02
N ALA A 201 4.81 2.22 -7.88
CA ALA A 201 5.12 3.61 -7.59
C ALA A 201 4.30 4.17 -6.43
N ALA A 202 2.99 3.86 -6.40
CA ALA A 202 2.09 4.30 -5.34
C ALA A 202 2.47 3.69 -3.98
N LEU A 203 2.78 2.40 -3.94
CA LEU A 203 3.20 1.70 -2.71
C LEU A 203 4.59 2.14 -2.26
N MET A 204 5.56 2.29 -3.18
CA MET A 204 6.91 2.77 -2.84
C MET A 204 6.90 4.21 -2.32
N GLY A 205 5.88 5.00 -2.67
CA GLY A 205 5.65 6.35 -2.17
C GLY A 205 5.10 6.44 -0.73
N ILE A 206 4.84 5.30 -0.07
CA ILE A 206 4.45 5.25 1.35
C ILE A 206 5.72 5.34 2.20
N GLN A 207 5.65 6.09 3.31
CA GLN A 207 6.77 6.23 4.23
C GLN A 207 7.28 4.87 4.71
N ALA A 208 8.58 4.74 4.81
CA ALA A 208 9.31 3.54 5.25
C ALA A 208 9.20 2.31 4.34
N ILE A 209 8.46 2.32 3.25
CA ILE A 209 8.48 1.22 2.29
C ILE A 209 9.83 1.21 1.55
N LYS A 210 10.42 0.01 1.40
CA LYS A 210 11.74 -0.22 0.81
C LYS A 210 11.73 -1.27 -0.29
N GLY A 211 10.61 -1.99 -0.46
CA GLY A 211 10.44 -2.99 -1.51
C GLY A 211 8.97 -3.15 -1.84
N VAL A 212 8.68 -3.47 -3.10
CA VAL A 212 7.35 -3.79 -3.60
C VAL A 212 7.46 -5.03 -4.47
N GLU A 213 6.52 -5.94 -4.34
CA GLU A 213 6.40 -7.14 -5.17
C GLU A 213 4.99 -7.22 -5.77
N VAL A 214 4.91 -7.75 -6.99
CA VAL A 214 3.66 -8.08 -7.67
C VAL A 214 3.56 -9.59 -7.77
N GLY A 215 2.48 -10.18 -7.30
CA GLY A 215 2.33 -11.63 -7.21
C GLY A 215 3.41 -12.26 -6.32
N ASP A 216 4.03 -13.31 -6.80
CA ASP A 216 5.11 -14.01 -6.09
C ASP A 216 6.47 -13.27 -6.13
N GLY A 217 6.55 -12.14 -6.85
CA GLY A 217 7.69 -11.24 -6.82
C GLY A 217 9.04 -11.92 -6.99
N PHE A 218 9.93 -11.77 -6.01
CA PHE A 218 11.28 -12.35 -6.05
C PHE A 218 11.29 -13.88 -6.01
N THR A 219 10.27 -14.53 -5.42
CA THR A 219 10.14 -16.00 -5.45
C THR A 219 9.99 -16.51 -6.89
N THR A 220 9.25 -15.79 -7.74
CA THR A 220 9.13 -16.11 -9.16
C THR A 220 10.48 -16.08 -9.88
N ALA A 221 11.36 -15.13 -9.54
CA ALA A 221 12.69 -15.04 -10.15
C ALA A 221 13.58 -16.26 -9.85
N ALA A 222 13.32 -16.98 -8.77
CA ALA A 222 14.04 -18.21 -8.42
C ALA A 222 13.47 -19.47 -9.08
N ARG A 223 12.31 -19.39 -9.75
CA ARG A 223 11.66 -20.54 -10.42
C ARG A 223 12.15 -20.71 -11.86
N ARG A 224 12.09 -21.95 -12.36
CA ARG A 224 12.23 -22.21 -13.79
C ARG A 224 10.95 -21.79 -14.52
N GLY A 225 11.04 -21.42 -15.80
CA GLY A 225 9.95 -20.83 -16.58
C GLY A 225 8.64 -21.62 -16.51
N THR A 226 8.66 -22.93 -16.69
CA THR A 226 7.47 -23.80 -16.60
C THR A 226 6.81 -23.82 -15.22
N ALA A 227 7.56 -23.53 -14.15
CA ALA A 227 7.07 -23.43 -12.79
C ALA A 227 6.75 -21.99 -12.36
N ALA A 228 7.13 -20.99 -13.15
CA ALA A 228 7.00 -19.58 -12.85
C ALA A 228 5.70 -18.96 -13.39
N HIS A 229 5.23 -19.44 -14.55
CA HIS A 229 4.10 -18.84 -15.25
C HIS A 229 2.79 -19.56 -14.95
N ASP A 230 1.70 -18.80 -14.98
CA ASP A 230 0.34 -19.29 -14.77
C ASP A 230 -0.19 -19.89 -16.08
N GLU A 231 -0.37 -21.21 -16.11
CA GLU A 231 -0.90 -21.90 -17.30
C GLU A 231 -2.34 -21.48 -17.57
N ILE A 232 -2.70 -21.37 -18.84
CA ILE A 232 -4.02 -20.98 -19.29
C ILE A 232 -4.76 -22.23 -19.76
N ILE A 233 -5.93 -22.46 -19.17
CA ILE A 233 -6.82 -23.57 -19.54
C ILE A 233 -8.20 -23.02 -19.93
N ARG A 234 -9.00 -23.87 -20.56
CA ARG A 234 -10.41 -23.57 -20.80
C ARG A 234 -11.21 -23.78 -19.50
N GLY A 235 -11.87 -22.73 -19.01
CA GLY A 235 -12.81 -22.82 -17.89
C GLY A 235 -14.08 -23.59 -18.24
N GLN A 236 -14.85 -23.96 -17.24
CA GLN A 236 -16.14 -24.68 -17.43
C GLN A 236 -17.18 -23.85 -18.20
N ASP A 237 -17.13 -22.54 -18.08
CA ASP A 237 -17.95 -21.56 -18.80
C ASP A 237 -17.43 -21.26 -20.21
N GLY A 238 -16.33 -21.92 -20.61
CA GLY A 238 -15.68 -21.71 -21.90
C GLY A 238 -14.69 -20.56 -21.94
N HIS A 239 -14.60 -19.71 -20.93
CA HIS A 239 -13.62 -18.61 -20.89
C HIS A 239 -12.24 -19.09 -20.49
N PRO A 240 -11.17 -18.37 -20.89
CA PRO A 240 -9.80 -18.68 -20.43
C PRO A 240 -9.68 -18.52 -18.91
N LEU A 241 -9.11 -19.51 -18.24
CA LEU A 241 -8.85 -19.51 -16.80
C LEU A 241 -7.36 -19.80 -16.57
N ARG A 242 -6.76 -19.11 -15.60
CA ARG A 242 -5.40 -19.42 -15.13
C ARG A 242 -5.43 -20.42 -13.99
N THR A 243 -4.50 -21.39 -14.04
CA THR A 243 -4.43 -22.47 -13.04
C THR A 243 -3.80 -22.03 -11.71
N SER A 244 -3.12 -20.88 -11.71
CA SER A 244 -2.47 -20.28 -10.55
C SER A 244 -2.50 -18.73 -10.67
N ASN A 245 -2.00 -18.02 -9.67
CA ASN A 245 -1.94 -16.55 -9.66
C ASN A 245 -0.55 -16.05 -9.21
N ARG A 246 0.50 -16.63 -9.78
CA ARG A 246 1.89 -16.24 -9.48
C ARG A 246 2.22 -14.86 -10.00
N ALA A 247 1.63 -14.49 -11.14
CA ALA A 247 1.75 -13.16 -11.72
C ALA A 247 1.01 -12.07 -10.90
N GLY A 248 0.24 -12.46 -9.88
CA GLY A 248 -0.51 -11.50 -9.05
C GLY A 248 -1.61 -10.77 -9.80
N GLY A 249 -2.29 -11.45 -10.74
CA GLY A 249 -3.40 -10.88 -11.50
C GLY A 249 -2.99 -9.84 -12.56
N ILE A 250 -1.70 -9.70 -12.86
CA ILE A 250 -1.18 -8.71 -13.82
C ILE A 250 -0.18 -9.38 -14.74
N GLU A 251 -0.42 -9.32 -16.04
CA GLU A 251 0.47 -9.79 -17.09
C GLU A 251 0.69 -8.71 -18.14
N GLY A 252 1.93 -8.48 -18.54
CA GLY A 252 2.26 -7.45 -19.52
C GLY A 252 1.84 -6.03 -19.10
N GLY A 253 1.64 -5.77 -17.81
CA GLY A 253 1.16 -4.49 -17.29
C GLY A 253 -0.35 -4.29 -17.34
N MET A 254 -1.11 -5.36 -17.62
CA MET A 254 -2.58 -5.34 -17.67
C MET A 254 -3.18 -6.34 -16.69
N SER A 255 -4.30 -6.00 -16.07
CA SER A 255 -5.05 -6.95 -15.24
C SER A 255 -5.59 -8.11 -16.07
N THR A 256 -5.60 -9.31 -15.44
CA THR A 256 -5.97 -10.57 -16.10
C THR A 256 -7.41 -11.02 -15.82
N GLY A 257 -8.13 -10.31 -14.95
CA GLY A 257 -9.41 -10.75 -14.41
C GLY A 257 -9.30 -11.58 -13.14
N GLY A 258 -8.08 -12.03 -12.78
CA GLY A 258 -7.78 -12.67 -11.51
C GLY A 258 -7.57 -11.67 -10.36
N VAL A 259 -7.35 -12.19 -9.15
CA VAL A 259 -7.06 -11.36 -7.98
C VAL A 259 -5.76 -10.60 -8.19
N VAL A 260 -5.82 -9.26 -8.13
CA VAL A 260 -4.60 -8.45 -8.13
C VAL A 260 -3.96 -8.54 -6.75
N ARG A 261 -2.68 -8.92 -6.71
CA ARG A 261 -1.93 -9.20 -5.49
C ARG A 261 -0.62 -8.45 -5.49
N VAL A 262 -0.43 -7.56 -4.50
CA VAL A 262 0.79 -6.76 -4.36
C VAL A 262 1.25 -6.76 -2.90
N ARG A 263 2.58 -6.77 -2.68
CA ARG A 263 3.19 -6.74 -1.35
C ARG A 263 4.09 -5.54 -1.20
N ALA A 264 4.14 -4.99 0.01
CA ALA A 264 5.02 -3.87 0.35
C ALA A 264 5.83 -4.20 1.60
N GLY A 265 7.15 -4.13 1.47
CA GLY A 265 8.11 -4.34 2.56
C GLY A 265 8.46 -3.03 3.25
N MET A 266 8.11 -2.94 4.53
CA MET A 266 8.37 -1.79 5.39
C MET A 266 9.59 -2.02 6.25
N LYS A 267 10.55 -1.08 6.25
CA LYS A 267 11.67 -1.10 7.20
C LYS A 267 11.20 -0.77 8.61
N PRO A 268 11.98 -1.14 9.66
CA PRO A 268 11.75 -0.67 11.02
C PRO A 268 11.66 0.85 11.11
N ILE A 269 10.85 1.35 12.04
CA ILE A 269 10.71 2.80 12.27
C ILE A 269 12.06 3.38 12.70
N ALA A 270 12.46 4.49 12.11
CA ALA A 270 13.78 5.10 12.31
C ALA A 270 13.99 5.71 13.73
N THR A 271 12.90 5.97 14.46
CA THR A 271 12.96 6.41 15.84
C THR A 271 13.03 5.20 16.76
N VAL A 272 14.25 4.73 17.02
CA VAL A 272 14.51 3.55 17.86
C VAL A 272 14.69 4.00 19.31
N PRO A 273 13.99 3.40 20.30
CA PRO A 273 14.19 3.72 21.72
C PRO A 273 15.64 3.57 22.15
N ARG A 274 16.33 2.53 21.68
CA ARG A 274 17.77 2.35 21.81
C ARG A 274 18.51 3.26 20.84
N ALA A 275 18.60 4.55 21.18
CA ALA A 275 19.06 5.61 20.31
C ALA A 275 20.38 5.31 19.57
N LEU A 276 20.36 5.42 18.24
CA LEU A 276 21.51 5.20 17.38
C LEU A 276 22.52 6.36 17.47
N LYS A 277 23.78 6.10 17.11
CA LYS A 277 24.81 7.15 17.01
C LYS A 277 24.46 8.11 15.87
N THR A 278 24.75 9.38 16.07
CA THR A 278 24.61 10.46 15.09
C THR A 278 25.61 11.58 15.41
N VAL A 279 25.55 12.66 14.66
CA VAL A 279 26.30 13.88 14.93
C VAL A 279 25.34 15.02 15.24
N ASP A 280 25.72 15.91 16.13
CA ASP A 280 25.02 17.17 16.34
C ASP A 280 25.47 18.16 15.26
N THR A 281 24.59 18.54 14.36
CA THR A 281 24.90 19.38 13.20
C THR A 281 25.26 20.84 13.57
N ALA A 282 24.86 21.29 14.77
CA ALA A 282 25.19 22.62 15.26
C ALA A 282 26.61 22.67 15.87
N THR A 283 27.06 21.57 16.49
CA THR A 283 28.36 21.55 17.21
C THR A 283 29.42 20.69 16.52
N GLY A 284 29.01 19.82 15.59
CA GLY A 284 29.89 18.85 14.94
C GLY A 284 30.30 17.66 15.85
N GLN A 285 29.73 17.53 17.04
CA GLN A 285 30.11 16.50 18.00
C GLN A 285 29.35 15.19 17.79
N ASP A 286 30.02 14.08 18.02
CA ASP A 286 29.39 12.76 18.09
C ASP A 286 28.37 12.70 19.25
N THR A 287 27.20 12.18 18.97
CA THR A 287 26.09 12.12 19.95
C THR A 287 25.14 10.94 19.68
N ARG A 288 24.01 10.92 20.33
CA ARG A 288 22.87 10.03 20.06
C ARG A 288 21.73 10.79 19.40
N ALA A 289 21.04 10.13 18.48
CA ALA A 289 19.86 10.69 17.83
C ALA A 289 18.82 11.14 18.88
N HIS A 290 18.10 12.21 18.58
CA HIS A 290 17.04 12.65 19.49
C HIS A 290 15.92 11.61 19.54
N HIS A 291 15.38 11.41 20.75
CA HIS A 291 14.24 10.53 20.95
C HIS A 291 12.95 11.27 20.60
N GLN A 292 12.15 10.63 19.77
CA GLN A 292 10.75 11.02 19.51
C GLN A 292 9.88 9.81 19.86
N ARG A 293 8.64 10.05 20.30
CA ARG A 293 7.72 8.95 20.55
C ARG A 293 7.45 8.19 19.25
N SER A 294 7.51 6.87 19.32
CA SER A 294 7.33 5.97 18.19
C SER A 294 6.67 4.66 18.67
N ASP A 295 5.96 4.03 17.77
CA ASP A 295 5.48 2.66 17.97
C ASP A 295 6.62 1.67 17.71
N VAL A 296 6.51 0.46 18.26
CA VAL A 296 7.47 -0.63 18.01
C VAL A 296 7.31 -1.16 16.58
N CYS A 297 6.05 -1.29 16.12
CA CYS A 297 5.69 -1.82 14.82
C CYS A 297 4.55 -1.00 14.23
N ALA A 298 4.70 -0.54 12.98
CA ALA A 298 3.65 0.17 12.23
C ALA A 298 3.16 -0.61 11.01
N VAL A 299 3.53 -1.89 10.89
CA VAL A 299 3.21 -2.73 9.73
C VAL A 299 1.71 -2.85 9.50
N PRO A 300 0.85 -3.12 10.52
CA PRO A 300 -0.60 -3.20 10.30
C PRO A 300 -1.19 -1.91 9.75
N ALA A 301 -0.78 -0.77 10.28
CA ALA A 301 -1.21 0.55 9.79
C ALA A 301 -0.75 0.79 8.34
N ALA A 302 0.48 0.37 7.99
CA ALA A 302 0.98 0.44 6.63
C ALA A 302 0.14 -0.39 5.64
N GLY A 303 -0.46 -1.51 6.09
CA GLY A 303 -1.40 -2.30 5.31
C GLY A 303 -2.64 -1.52 4.90
N VAL A 304 -3.25 -0.79 5.83
CA VAL A 304 -4.42 0.06 5.55
C VAL A 304 -4.06 1.20 4.59
N VAL A 305 -2.87 1.81 4.75
CA VAL A 305 -2.39 2.83 3.81
C VAL A 305 -2.12 2.25 2.43
N ALA A 306 -1.52 1.07 2.36
CA ALA A 306 -1.25 0.37 1.09
C ALA A 306 -2.55 0.03 0.35
N GLU A 307 -3.57 -0.45 1.07
CA GLU A 307 -4.91 -0.71 0.54
C GLU A 307 -5.52 0.55 -0.06
N ALA A 308 -5.46 1.67 0.65
CA ALA A 308 -5.93 2.97 0.16
C ALA A 308 -5.21 3.40 -1.14
N MET A 309 -3.88 3.22 -1.21
CA MET A 309 -3.10 3.56 -2.40
C MET A 309 -3.41 2.65 -3.58
N VAL A 310 -3.63 1.36 -3.35
CA VAL A 310 -4.09 0.41 -4.38
C VAL A 310 -5.47 0.81 -4.91
N ALA A 311 -6.41 1.15 -4.02
CA ALA A 311 -7.74 1.60 -4.42
C ALA A 311 -7.69 2.87 -5.29
N LEU A 312 -6.84 3.84 -4.97
CA LEU A 312 -6.65 5.05 -5.78
C LEU A 312 -6.13 4.73 -7.18
N VAL A 313 -5.14 3.84 -7.30
CA VAL A 313 -4.58 3.44 -8.61
C VAL A 313 -5.62 2.68 -9.44
N LEU A 314 -6.35 1.75 -8.81
CA LEU A 314 -7.39 0.97 -9.50
C LEU A 314 -8.55 1.87 -9.95
N ALA A 315 -8.99 2.83 -9.13
CA ALA A 315 -10.03 3.78 -9.50
C ALA A 315 -9.63 4.61 -10.73
N GLN A 316 -8.39 5.10 -10.78
CA GLN A 316 -7.85 5.80 -11.94
C GLN A 316 -7.82 4.91 -13.18
N ALA A 317 -7.35 3.65 -13.05
CA ALA A 317 -7.29 2.72 -14.18
C ALA A 317 -8.68 2.34 -14.71
N VAL A 318 -9.66 2.21 -13.81
CA VAL A 318 -11.08 1.96 -14.17
C VAL A 318 -11.65 3.15 -14.95
N LEU A 319 -11.44 4.37 -14.45
CA LEU A 319 -11.93 5.59 -15.13
C LEU A 319 -11.23 5.81 -16.46
N GLU A 320 -9.94 5.50 -16.57
CA GLU A 320 -9.20 5.57 -17.84
C GLU A 320 -9.76 4.61 -18.89
N LYS A 321 -10.15 3.39 -18.48
CA LYS A 321 -10.65 2.37 -19.41
C LYS A 321 -12.13 2.55 -19.74
N PHE A 322 -12.97 2.82 -18.76
CA PHE A 322 -14.44 2.80 -18.91
C PHE A 322 -15.05 4.19 -18.95
N GLY A 323 -14.37 5.21 -18.41
CA GLY A 323 -14.87 6.60 -18.43
C GLY A 323 -16.22 6.76 -17.75
N GLY A 324 -16.94 7.82 -18.15
CA GLY A 324 -18.27 8.15 -17.67
C GLY A 324 -18.29 9.27 -16.64
N ASP A 325 -19.37 10.08 -16.66
CA ASP A 325 -19.59 11.18 -15.72
C ASP A 325 -20.42 10.76 -14.50
N SER A 326 -20.86 9.51 -14.47
CA SER A 326 -21.59 8.91 -13.37
C SER A 326 -21.21 7.44 -13.15
N VAL A 327 -21.41 6.94 -11.92
CA VAL A 327 -21.20 5.52 -11.59
C VAL A 327 -22.06 4.61 -12.49
N ALA A 328 -23.30 4.99 -12.77
CA ALA A 328 -24.18 4.22 -13.64
C ALA A 328 -23.64 4.11 -15.07
N GLU A 329 -23.03 5.16 -15.57
CA GLU A 329 -22.42 5.17 -16.90
C GLU A 329 -21.15 4.31 -16.93
N THR A 330 -20.25 4.48 -15.97
CA THR A 330 -19.05 3.64 -15.82
C THR A 330 -19.43 2.17 -15.69
N ARG A 331 -20.44 1.84 -14.88
CA ARG A 331 -20.95 0.48 -14.72
C ARG A 331 -21.44 -0.09 -16.05
N ARG A 332 -22.30 0.64 -16.78
CA ARG A 332 -22.78 0.21 -18.08
C ARG A 332 -21.64 -0.07 -19.07
N ASN A 333 -20.62 0.78 -19.08
CA ASN A 333 -19.47 0.61 -19.95
C ASN A 333 -18.63 -0.62 -19.57
N LEU A 334 -18.44 -0.86 -18.27
CA LEU A 334 -17.81 -2.07 -17.74
C LEU A 334 -18.61 -3.32 -18.10
N ASP A 335 -19.92 -3.34 -17.85
CA ASP A 335 -20.79 -4.50 -18.08
C ASP A 335 -20.83 -4.85 -19.59
N ASN A 336 -20.92 -3.85 -20.45
CA ASN A 336 -20.85 -4.05 -21.91
C ASN A 336 -19.50 -4.62 -22.36
N PHE A 337 -18.40 -4.14 -21.77
CA PHE A 337 -17.08 -4.67 -22.09
C PHE A 337 -16.94 -6.13 -21.65
N VAL A 338 -17.38 -6.48 -20.44
CA VAL A 338 -17.33 -7.85 -19.92
C VAL A 338 -18.22 -8.78 -20.75
N ALA A 339 -19.43 -8.34 -21.10
CA ALA A 339 -20.37 -9.11 -21.92
C ALA A 339 -19.85 -9.35 -23.37
N ALA A 340 -18.97 -8.49 -23.86
CA ALA A 340 -18.37 -8.65 -25.19
C ALA A 340 -17.15 -9.60 -25.21
N LEU A 341 -16.70 -10.09 -24.05
CA LEU A 341 -15.65 -11.09 -23.99
C LEU A 341 -16.22 -12.45 -24.39
N GLU A 342 -15.85 -12.91 -25.57
CA GLU A 342 -16.37 -14.17 -26.12
C GLU A 342 -15.67 -15.38 -25.45
N PRO A 343 -16.41 -16.47 -25.17
CA PRO A 343 -15.82 -17.73 -24.75
C PRO A 343 -14.97 -18.31 -25.89
N LEU A 344 -14.00 -19.14 -25.53
CA LEU A 344 -13.20 -19.88 -26.52
C LEU A 344 -14.10 -20.77 -27.40
N PRO A 345 -13.81 -20.91 -28.69
CA PRO A 345 -14.57 -21.84 -29.55
C PRO A 345 -14.53 -23.25 -28.96
N ALA A 346 -15.61 -23.99 -29.11
CA ALA A 346 -15.63 -25.39 -28.67
C ALA A 346 -14.51 -26.17 -29.38
N PRO A 347 -13.78 -27.04 -28.67
CA PRO A 347 -12.79 -27.88 -29.33
C PRO A 347 -13.50 -28.71 -30.39
N GLU A 348 -12.98 -28.70 -31.62
CA GLU A 348 -13.47 -29.59 -32.65
C GLU A 348 -13.37 -31.02 -32.13
N SER A 349 -14.39 -31.83 -32.35
CA SER A 349 -14.38 -33.25 -32.03
C SER A 349 -13.45 -33.99 -33.04
N THR A 350 -12.15 -33.71 -32.89
CA THR A 350 -11.16 -34.46 -33.66
C THR A 350 -11.09 -35.86 -33.10
N GLY A 351 -11.56 -36.85 -33.86
CA GLY A 351 -11.30 -38.26 -33.62
C GLY A 351 -9.83 -38.63 -33.83
N VAL A 352 -8.90 -37.79 -33.41
CA VAL A 352 -7.46 -38.03 -33.46
C VAL A 352 -6.96 -38.15 -32.03
N SER A 353 -6.62 -39.41 -31.67
CA SER A 353 -5.76 -39.76 -30.54
C SER A 353 -4.64 -38.74 -30.37
N ALA A 354 -4.38 -38.35 -29.14
CA ALA A 354 -3.23 -37.54 -28.76
C ALA A 354 -1.93 -38.23 -29.19
N ALA A 355 -1.53 -37.99 -30.44
CA ALA A 355 -0.22 -38.32 -30.94
C ALA A 355 0.69 -37.13 -30.69
N GLU A 356 1.79 -37.39 -30.01
CA GLU A 356 2.88 -36.53 -29.64
C GLU A 356 3.15 -35.41 -30.65
N ALA A 357 3.00 -34.16 -30.22
CA ALA A 357 3.56 -33.06 -30.97
C ALA A 357 5.08 -33.22 -31.04
N PRO A 358 5.70 -33.11 -32.21
CA PRO A 358 7.16 -33.25 -32.33
C PRO A 358 7.78 -32.08 -31.50
N MET A 359 8.65 -32.48 -30.56
CA MET A 359 9.52 -31.51 -29.90
C MET A 359 10.36 -30.81 -30.96
N GLY A 360 10.13 -29.55 -31.17
CA GLY A 360 10.96 -28.72 -32.04
C GLY A 360 12.41 -28.77 -31.56
N ASP A 361 13.31 -28.89 -32.53
CA ASP A 361 14.76 -28.90 -32.34
C ASP A 361 15.19 -27.68 -31.51
N PRO A 362 15.95 -27.85 -30.40
CA PRO A 362 16.32 -26.76 -29.51
C PRO A 362 17.41 -25.82 -30.05
N LEU A 363 17.72 -25.83 -31.34
CA LEU A 363 18.75 -24.98 -31.97
C LEU A 363 18.27 -24.40 -33.32
N GLN A 364 17.37 -23.39 -33.26
CA GLN A 364 17.27 -22.35 -34.28
C GLN A 364 16.90 -21.02 -33.65
#